data_308e2d2f0143f29c21301491d88fd358
#
_entry.id   308e2d2f0143f29c21301491d88fd358
#
_cell.length_a   1.000
_cell.length_b   1.000
_cell.length_c   1.000
_cell.angle_alpha   90.00
_cell.angle_beta   90.00
_cell.angle_gamma   90.00
#
_symmetry.space_group_name_H-M   'P 1'
#
loop_
_entity.id
_entity.type
_entity.pdbx_description
1 polymer ?
#
loop_
_entity_poly.entity_id
_entity_poly.type
_entity_poly.pdbx_seq_one_letter_code
_entity_poly.pdbx_strand_id
1 'polypeptide(L)'
;MEERININVSSTEYDNTSKEIKKTLALVEEMVHGQDDFIITDSEFAFGWHFYVVSVNRELVLKLAEQMGTEFEKLKGKGTDKKFLTWLTNQISQKGLKVKFAIKEEMESSKFGIF
;
A
#
# COMPACT_ATOMS: atom_id res chain seq x y z
N MET A 1 -15.44 12.74 -7.02
CA MET A 1 -15.00 12.14 -5.75
C MET A 1 -13.82 11.21 -5.98
N GLU A 2 -12.76 11.41 -5.26
CA GLU A 2 -11.62 10.54 -5.36
C GLU A 2 -11.92 9.20 -4.68
N GLU A 3 -11.63 8.12 -5.37
CA GLU A 3 -11.60 6.81 -4.74
C GLU A 3 -10.18 6.56 -4.27
N ARG A 4 -10.06 6.08 -3.05
CA ARG A 4 -8.76 5.81 -2.47
C ARG A 4 -8.70 4.39 -1.96
N ILE A 5 -7.50 3.81 -2.05
CA ILE A 5 -7.21 2.52 -1.45
C ILE A 5 -6.52 2.83 -0.13
N ASN A 6 -7.11 2.39 0.96
CA ASN A 6 -6.53 2.59 2.29
C ASN A 6 -5.88 1.30 2.76
N ILE A 7 -4.59 1.39 3.06
CA ILE A 7 -3.79 0.23 3.40
C ILE A 7 -3.34 0.36 4.86
N ASN A 8 -3.70 -0.61 5.68
CA ASN A 8 -3.20 -0.70 7.05
C ASN A 8 -1.79 -1.27 7.00
N VAL A 9 -0.86 -0.57 7.63
CA VAL A 9 0.54 -0.98 7.68
C VAL A 9 0.92 -1.26 9.12
N SER A 10 1.60 -2.38 9.32
CA SER A 10 2.18 -2.73 10.63
C SER A 10 3.66 -2.99 10.41
N SER A 11 4.51 -2.30 11.15
CA SER A 11 5.96 -2.48 11.03
C SER A 11 6.64 -2.34 12.38
N THR A 12 7.85 -2.88 12.48
CA THR A 12 8.66 -2.76 13.70
C THR A 12 9.35 -1.40 13.78
N GLU A 13 9.43 -0.69 12.67
CA GLU A 13 10.01 0.65 12.60
C GLU A 13 9.11 1.55 11.78
N TYR A 14 8.88 2.76 12.26
CA TYR A 14 8.08 3.71 11.50
C TYR A 14 8.92 4.54 10.53
N ASP A 15 10.00 5.14 11.03
CA ASP A 15 10.78 6.11 10.24
C ASP A 15 11.33 5.51 8.95
N ASN A 16 12.05 4.41 9.04
CA ASN A 16 12.63 3.78 7.85
C ASN A 16 11.56 3.20 6.92
N THR A 17 10.56 2.53 7.51
CA THR A 17 9.53 1.88 6.71
C THR A 17 8.67 2.89 5.97
N SER A 18 8.20 3.93 6.66
CA SER A 18 7.38 4.96 6.02
C SER A 18 8.17 5.73 4.96
N LYS A 19 9.45 5.96 5.20
CA LYS A 19 10.34 6.62 4.24
C LYS A 19 10.47 5.79 2.95
N GLU A 20 10.64 4.48 3.09
CA GLU A 20 10.77 3.61 1.93
C GLU A 20 9.45 3.46 1.17
N ILE A 21 8.34 3.41 1.87
CA ILE A 21 7.02 3.41 1.24
C ILE A 21 6.82 4.71 0.47
N LYS A 22 7.16 5.83 1.09
CA LYS A 22 7.06 7.15 0.45
C LYS A 22 7.90 7.23 -0.82
N LYS A 23 9.15 6.74 -0.76
CA LYS A 23 10.03 6.71 -1.92
C LYS A 23 9.45 5.86 -3.05
N THR A 24 8.92 4.69 -2.70
CA THR A 24 8.35 3.77 -3.67
C THR A 24 7.15 4.40 -4.38
N LEU A 25 6.25 5.00 -3.61
CA LEU A 25 5.07 5.65 -4.17
C LEU A 25 5.42 6.90 -4.97
N ALA A 26 6.43 7.64 -4.54
CA ALA A 26 6.91 8.80 -5.29
C ALA A 26 7.49 8.39 -6.64
N LEU A 27 8.18 7.24 -6.70
CA LEU A 27 8.66 6.70 -7.96
C LEU A 27 7.51 6.32 -8.89
N VAL A 28 6.43 5.77 -8.35
CA VAL A 28 5.23 5.46 -9.14
C VAL A 28 4.64 6.74 -9.71
N GLU A 29 4.50 7.78 -8.88
CA GLU A 29 4.00 9.07 -9.35
C GLU A 29 4.84 9.61 -10.51
N GLU A 30 6.17 9.52 -10.38
CA GLU A 30 7.08 9.97 -11.42
C GLU A 30 6.91 9.16 -12.70
N MET A 31 6.80 7.84 -12.58
CA MET A 31 6.63 6.95 -13.74
C MET A 31 5.35 7.21 -14.52
N VAL A 32 4.27 7.55 -13.81
CA VAL A 32 2.95 7.71 -14.44
C VAL A 32 2.49 9.17 -14.50
N HIS A 33 3.36 10.09 -14.14
CA HIS A 33 3.09 11.53 -14.14
C HIS A 33 1.92 11.93 -13.22
N GLY A 34 1.86 11.28 -12.05
CA GLY A 34 0.87 11.62 -11.02
C GLY A 34 1.38 12.73 -10.10
N GLN A 35 0.49 13.26 -9.26
CA GLN A 35 0.81 14.27 -8.24
C GLN A 35 -0.12 14.10 -7.04
N ASP A 36 0.46 14.21 -5.85
CA ASP A 36 -0.30 14.20 -4.60
C ASP A 36 -1.28 13.04 -4.46
N ASP A 37 -0.83 11.86 -4.93
CA ASP A 37 -1.69 10.70 -5.04
C ASP A 37 -1.69 9.78 -3.83
N PHE A 38 -0.88 10.11 -2.81
CA PHE A 38 -0.83 9.28 -1.61
C PHE A 38 -0.61 10.11 -0.35
N ILE A 39 -1.07 9.54 0.78
CA ILE A 39 -0.91 10.14 2.10
C ILE A 39 -0.49 9.01 3.05
N ILE A 40 0.50 9.29 3.90
CA ILE A 40 0.93 8.36 4.96
C ILE A 40 0.62 9.02 6.30
N THR A 41 -0.18 8.35 7.13
CA THR A 41 -0.56 8.91 8.44
C THR A 41 0.56 8.74 9.46
N ASP A 42 0.44 9.43 10.58
CA ASP A 42 1.31 9.21 11.73
C ASP A 42 1.06 7.82 12.30
N SER A 43 2.07 7.26 12.96
CA SER A 43 1.94 5.93 13.52
C SER A 43 1.41 5.94 14.95
N GLU A 44 0.72 4.86 15.30
CA GLU A 44 0.39 4.54 16.67
C GLU A 44 1.23 3.33 17.07
N PHE A 45 1.92 3.43 18.19
CA PHE A 45 2.78 2.35 18.65
C PHE A 45 2.07 1.52 19.73
N ALA A 46 1.98 0.21 19.50
CA ALA A 46 1.39 -0.71 20.46
C ALA A 46 1.96 -2.11 20.27
N PHE A 47 2.21 -2.80 21.37
CA PHE A 47 2.68 -4.20 21.36
C PHE A 47 3.95 -4.42 20.53
N GLY A 48 4.84 -3.44 20.49
CA GLY A 48 6.09 -3.54 19.75
C GLY A 48 5.97 -3.22 18.27
N TRP A 49 4.80 -2.79 17.82
CA TRP A 49 4.54 -2.48 16.41
C TRP A 49 4.06 -1.06 16.23
N HIS A 50 4.42 -0.48 15.10
CA HIS A 50 3.88 0.79 14.65
C HIS A 50 2.75 0.51 13.66
N PHE A 51 1.60 1.12 13.89
CA PHE A 51 0.42 0.98 13.03
C PHE A 51 0.08 2.31 12.39
N TYR A 52 -0.08 2.33 11.10
CA TYR A 52 -0.43 3.54 10.37
C TYR A 52 -1.15 3.17 9.07
N VAL A 53 -1.65 4.18 8.37
CA VAL A 53 -2.42 3.98 7.14
C VAL A 53 -1.71 4.68 5.99
N VAL A 54 -1.61 3.99 4.87
CA VAL A 54 -1.19 4.57 3.60
C VAL A 54 -2.43 4.65 2.72
N SER A 55 -2.80 5.85 2.36
CA SER A 55 -3.97 6.10 1.51
C SER A 55 -3.49 6.50 0.13
N VAL A 56 -3.86 5.73 -0.89
CA VAL A 56 -3.40 5.92 -2.26
C VAL A 56 -4.59 6.17 -3.17
N ASN A 57 -4.47 7.17 -4.04
CA ASN A 57 -5.49 7.44 -5.04
C ASN A 57 -5.57 6.24 -5.98
N ARG A 58 -6.78 5.72 -6.17
CA ARG A 58 -7.00 4.54 -7.03
C ARG A 58 -6.54 4.79 -8.46
N GLU A 59 -6.65 6.01 -8.94
CA GLU A 59 -6.20 6.36 -10.28
C GLU A 59 -4.71 6.11 -10.45
N LEU A 60 -3.90 6.41 -9.42
CA LEU A 60 -2.47 6.14 -9.46
C LEU A 60 -2.22 4.64 -9.64
N VAL A 61 -2.96 3.81 -8.92
CA VAL A 61 -2.83 2.35 -8.99
C VAL A 61 -3.23 1.85 -10.38
N LEU A 62 -4.30 2.39 -10.95
CA LEU A 62 -4.73 2.01 -12.29
C LEU A 62 -3.70 2.39 -13.35
N LYS A 63 -3.07 3.55 -13.20
CA LYS A 63 -2.00 3.98 -14.11
C LYS A 63 -0.78 3.07 -14.01
N LEU A 64 -0.44 2.66 -12.78
CA LEU A 64 0.65 1.71 -12.57
C LEU A 64 0.34 0.37 -13.22
N ALA A 65 -0.89 -0.12 -13.06
CA ALA A 65 -1.31 -1.38 -13.65
C ALA A 65 -1.21 -1.33 -15.17
N GLU A 66 -1.61 -0.24 -15.77
CA GLU A 66 -1.52 -0.03 -17.21
C GLU A 66 -0.06 0.01 -17.67
N GLN A 67 0.78 0.71 -16.92
CA GLN A 67 2.21 0.83 -17.22
C GLN A 67 2.92 -0.52 -17.16
N MET A 68 2.58 -1.34 -16.18
CA MET A 68 3.18 -2.67 -16.00
C MET A 68 2.61 -3.73 -16.95
N GLY A 69 1.37 -3.54 -17.39
CA GLY A 69 0.72 -4.48 -18.30
C GLY A 69 0.62 -5.89 -17.73
N THR A 70 1.10 -6.88 -18.48
CA THR A 70 1.02 -8.28 -18.06
C THR A 70 1.75 -8.59 -16.76
N GLU A 71 2.79 -7.84 -16.44
CA GLU A 71 3.52 -8.04 -15.17
C GLU A 71 2.62 -7.76 -13.98
N PHE A 72 1.75 -6.76 -14.08
CA PHE A 72 0.79 -6.47 -13.03
C PHE A 72 -0.25 -7.58 -12.90
N GLU A 73 -0.72 -8.08 -14.03
CA GLU A 73 -1.72 -9.14 -14.05
C GLU A 73 -1.22 -10.45 -13.44
N LYS A 74 0.09 -10.69 -13.51
CA LYS A 74 0.71 -11.87 -12.93
C LYS A 74 0.85 -11.81 -11.41
N LEU A 75 0.64 -10.65 -10.82
CA LEU A 75 0.73 -10.50 -9.36
C LEU A 75 -0.39 -11.27 -8.67
N LYS A 76 -0.09 -11.82 -7.50
CA LYS A 76 -1.06 -12.54 -6.70
C LYS A 76 -2.12 -11.60 -6.16
N GLY A 77 -3.37 -12.06 -6.12
CA GLY A 77 -4.47 -11.32 -5.56
C GLY A 77 -5.63 -11.22 -6.53
N LYS A 78 -6.82 -11.09 -5.96
CA LYS A 78 -8.05 -10.87 -6.74
C LYS A 78 -8.30 -9.38 -6.85
N GLY A 79 -8.27 -8.88 -8.08
CA GLY A 79 -8.55 -7.48 -8.34
C GLY A 79 -7.33 -6.59 -8.20
N THR A 80 -7.49 -5.37 -8.65
CA THR A 80 -6.43 -4.38 -8.75
C THR A 80 -5.83 -4.04 -7.39
N ASP A 81 -6.67 -3.87 -6.39
CA ASP A 81 -6.23 -3.45 -5.05
C ASP A 81 -5.27 -4.47 -4.43
N LYS A 82 -5.62 -5.74 -4.49
CA LYS A 82 -4.78 -6.80 -3.92
C LYS A 82 -3.50 -7.00 -4.70
N LYS A 83 -3.57 -6.87 -6.02
CA LYS A 83 -2.37 -6.95 -6.86
C LYS A 83 -1.41 -5.81 -6.55
N PHE A 84 -1.93 -4.61 -6.34
CA PHE A 84 -1.13 -3.47 -5.93
C PHE A 84 -0.48 -3.73 -4.57
N LEU A 85 -1.24 -4.27 -3.62
CA LEU A 85 -0.74 -4.60 -2.31
C LEU A 85 0.41 -5.61 -2.38
N THR A 86 0.28 -6.62 -3.23
CA THR A 86 1.33 -7.61 -3.48
C THR A 86 2.57 -6.94 -4.06
N TRP A 87 2.38 -6.06 -5.03
CA TRP A 87 3.48 -5.32 -5.63
C TRP A 87 4.22 -4.47 -4.59
N LEU A 88 3.48 -3.73 -3.77
CA LEU A 88 4.06 -2.87 -2.74
C LEU A 88 4.80 -3.70 -1.69
N THR A 89 4.21 -4.81 -1.26
CA THR A 89 4.84 -5.73 -0.31
C THR A 89 6.17 -6.23 -0.86
N ASN A 90 6.20 -6.62 -2.13
CA ASN A 90 7.43 -7.10 -2.77
C ASN A 90 8.50 -6.02 -2.82
N GLN A 91 8.11 -4.79 -3.15
CA GLN A 91 9.06 -3.66 -3.21
C GLN A 91 9.70 -3.39 -1.86
N ILE A 92 8.90 -3.39 -0.80
CA ILE A 92 9.39 -3.09 0.54
C ILE A 92 10.18 -4.27 1.12
N SER A 93 9.74 -5.50 0.86
CA SER A 93 10.46 -6.71 1.31
C SER A 93 11.86 -6.80 0.75
N GLN A 94 12.07 -6.37 -0.49
CA GLN A 94 13.38 -6.35 -1.12
C GLN A 94 14.39 -5.47 -0.38
N LYS A 95 13.91 -4.55 0.43
CA LYS A 95 14.74 -3.63 1.22
C LYS A 95 15.07 -4.20 2.60
N GLY A 96 14.61 -5.42 2.90
CA GLY A 96 14.87 -6.08 4.16
C GLY A 96 14.05 -5.59 5.34
N LEU A 97 12.98 -4.86 5.09
CA LEU A 97 12.11 -4.33 6.13
C LEU A 97 10.99 -5.31 6.46
N LYS A 98 10.71 -5.46 7.75
CA LYS A 98 9.60 -6.28 8.23
C LYS A 98 8.34 -5.43 8.27
N VAL A 99 7.40 -5.74 7.41
CA VAL A 99 6.18 -4.96 7.29
C VAL A 99 5.03 -5.86 6.86
N LYS A 100 3.84 -5.55 7.37
CA LYS A 100 2.61 -6.23 6.98
C LYS A 100 1.66 -5.20 6.41
N PHE A 101 1.07 -5.53 5.28
CA PHE A 101 0.09 -4.69 4.60
C PHE A 101 -1.24 -5.41 4.53
N ALA A 102 -2.33 -4.70 4.70
CA ALA A 102 -3.67 -5.22 4.53
C ALA A 102 -4.60 -4.11 4.07
N ILE A 103 -5.55 -4.44 3.21
CA ILE A 103 -6.56 -3.46 2.78
C ILE A 103 -7.48 -3.17 3.96
N LYS A 104 -7.57 -1.89 4.34
CA LYS A 104 -8.33 -1.48 5.50
C LYS A 104 -9.80 -1.89 5.44
N GLU A 105 -10.44 -1.66 4.31
CA GLU A 105 -11.85 -1.97 4.11
C GLU A 105 -12.12 -3.46 4.21
N GLU A 106 -11.20 -4.28 3.75
CA GLU A 106 -11.33 -5.74 3.84
C GLU A 106 -11.17 -6.23 5.27
N MET A 107 -10.27 -5.64 6.03
CA MET A 107 -10.09 -5.97 7.44
C MET A 107 -11.35 -5.64 8.23
N GLU A 108 -11.96 -4.48 7.97
CA GLU A 108 -13.18 -4.06 8.63
C GLU A 108 -14.34 -4.99 8.27
N SER A 109 -14.48 -5.34 6.99
CA SER A 109 -15.50 -6.30 6.54
C SER A 109 -15.32 -7.66 7.17
N SER A 110 -14.09 -8.14 7.21
CA SER A 110 -13.76 -9.43 7.81
C SER A 110 -14.09 -9.45 9.29
N LYS A 111 -13.77 -8.36 9.99
CA LYS A 111 -14.07 -8.23 11.41
C LYS A 111 -15.56 -8.31 11.70
N PHE A 112 -16.38 -7.67 10.90
CA PHE A 112 -17.83 -7.73 11.05
C PHE A 112 -18.41 -9.05 10.56
N GLY A 113 -17.78 -9.67 9.59
CA GLY A 113 -18.23 -10.94 9.04
C GLY A 113 -18.05 -12.12 9.98
N ILE A 114 -17.26 -11.97 11.01
CA ILE A 114 -17.05 -13.03 12.01
C ILE A 114 -18.24 -13.14 12.96
N PHE A 115 -19.00 -12.10 13.06
CA PHE A 115 -20.16 -12.03 13.93
C PHE A 115 -21.45 -12.23 13.14
#